data_a3cf42bd1bf8646e577b429f414f7a29
#
_entry.id   a3cf42bd1bf8646e577b429f414f7a29
#
_cell.length_a   1.000
_cell.length_b   1.000
_cell.length_c   1.000
_cell.angle_alpha   90.00
_cell.angle_beta   90.00
_cell.angle_gamma   90.00
#
_symmetry.space_group_name_H-M   'P 1'
#
loop_
_entity.id
_entity.type
_entity.pdbx_description
1 polymer ?
#
loop_
_entity_poly.entity_id
_entity_poly.type
_entity_poly.pdbx_seq_one_letter_code
_entity_poly.pdbx_strand_id
1 'polypeptide(L)'
;MTELLFNEDSYLDKCEATITSVDNNIIQLDRTIFYAESGGQPGDVGEIVLNDRVLKVIDTQKGSSPKEIHHIVEGEIDQSLIGKSCEVKIDWTRRNDHMRMHTSCHIICSLVDALITGASVGAAKSRVDFDVDPSLLNKESMNQQIDEIIKNNYPVFTTQISGDEFKDNPQLAKAAAVGPPIIDNKVQIVQIGEDKIIDIQAC
;
A
#
# COMPACT_ATOMS: atom_id res chain seq x y z
N MET A 1 3.80 5.84 -18.44
CA MET A 1 3.37 4.85 -17.44
C MET A 1 4.53 4.64 -16.49
N THR A 2 4.27 4.66 -15.19
CA THR A 2 5.29 4.56 -14.13
C THR A 2 5.55 3.10 -13.77
N GLU A 3 6.79 2.70 -13.64
CA GLU A 3 7.20 1.43 -13.05
C GLU A 3 7.04 1.49 -11.53
N LEU A 4 6.31 0.54 -10.94
CA LEU A 4 5.91 0.55 -9.53
C LEU A 4 6.86 -0.32 -8.71
N LEU A 5 8.04 0.20 -8.35
CA LEU A 5 9.08 -0.54 -7.63
C LEU A 5 8.64 -0.99 -6.23
N PHE A 6 7.72 -0.27 -5.59
CA PHE A 6 7.15 -0.67 -4.29
C PHE A 6 6.34 -1.96 -4.34
N ASN A 7 5.90 -2.43 -5.53
CA ASN A 7 5.26 -3.73 -5.72
C ASN A 7 6.26 -4.88 -5.84
N GLU A 8 7.52 -4.58 -6.17
CA GLU A 8 8.60 -5.57 -6.29
C GLU A 8 9.33 -5.71 -4.96
N ASP A 9 9.68 -4.58 -4.35
CA ASP A 9 10.30 -4.51 -3.03
C ASP A 9 9.72 -3.32 -2.24
N SER A 10 8.86 -3.61 -1.27
CA SER A 10 8.23 -2.60 -0.40
C SER A 10 9.19 -1.98 0.61
N TYR A 11 10.42 -2.52 0.75
CA TYR A 11 11.46 -2.03 1.66
C TYR A 11 12.44 -1.05 1.01
N LEU A 12 12.32 -0.78 -0.28
CA LEU A 12 13.11 0.26 -0.94
C LEU A 12 12.75 1.64 -0.37
N ASP A 13 13.74 2.36 0.13
CA ASP A 13 13.59 3.70 0.70
C ASP A 13 14.07 4.82 -0.25
N LYS A 14 14.83 4.47 -1.31
CA LYS A 14 15.31 5.37 -2.36
C LYS A 14 15.50 4.68 -3.69
N CYS A 15 15.40 5.44 -4.78
CA CYS A 15 15.80 5.01 -6.12
C CYS A 15 16.11 6.22 -7.01
N GLU A 16 16.78 5.96 -8.14
CA GLU A 16 16.92 6.92 -9.23
C GLU A 16 15.68 6.87 -10.13
N ALA A 17 15.23 8.03 -10.58
CA ALA A 17 14.09 8.17 -11.48
C ALA A 17 14.28 9.35 -12.44
N THR A 18 13.41 9.44 -13.45
CA THR A 18 13.35 10.56 -14.40
C THR A 18 11.96 11.21 -14.30
N ILE A 19 11.91 12.54 -14.24
CA ILE A 19 10.66 13.30 -14.27
C ILE A 19 10.08 13.21 -15.68
N THR A 20 8.88 12.64 -15.81
CA THR A 20 8.19 12.44 -17.10
C THR A 20 7.11 13.47 -17.37
N SER A 21 6.52 14.05 -16.31
CA SER A 21 5.49 15.09 -16.42
C SER A 21 5.51 16.01 -15.20
N VAL A 22 5.16 17.26 -15.43
CA VAL A 22 4.92 18.27 -14.39
C VAL A 22 3.63 19.00 -14.73
N ASP A 23 2.69 19.03 -13.81
CA ASP A 23 1.45 19.81 -13.91
C ASP A 23 1.17 20.51 -12.57
N ASN A 24 1.38 21.82 -12.52
CA ASN A 24 1.34 22.64 -11.31
C ASN A 24 2.28 22.10 -10.22
N ASN A 25 1.71 21.44 -9.21
CA ASN A 25 2.45 20.83 -8.10
C ASN A 25 2.45 19.28 -8.16
N ILE A 26 2.05 18.71 -9.30
CA ILE A 26 2.03 17.26 -9.52
C ILE A 26 3.23 16.87 -10.40
N ILE A 27 4.01 15.91 -9.92
CA ILE A 27 5.12 15.32 -10.67
C ILE A 27 4.80 13.85 -10.97
N GLN A 28 5.04 13.42 -12.21
CA GLN A 28 5.06 12.01 -12.57
C GLN A 28 6.47 11.57 -12.91
N LEU A 29 6.81 10.34 -12.58
CA LEU A 29 8.12 9.74 -12.78
C LEU A 29 8.03 8.51 -13.70
N ASP A 30 9.14 8.15 -14.35
CA ASP A 30 9.25 6.90 -15.12
C ASP A 30 9.17 5.67 -14.23
N ARG A 31 9.67 5.76 -12.98
CA ARG A 31 9.59 4.74 -11.93
C ARG A 31 9.47 5.38 -10.56
N THR A 32 8.90 4.65 -9.60
CA THR A 32 8.72 5.16 -8.25
C THR A 32 8.72 4.07 -7.18
N ILE A 33 9.25 4.43 -6.01
CA ILE A 33 9.12 3.68 -4.75
C ILE A 33 7.98 4.22 -3.87
N PHE A 34 7.41 5.38 -4.22
CA PHE A 34 6.32 5.99 -3.46
C PHE A 34 5.04 5.18 -3.63
N TYR A 35 4.52 4.64 -2.53
CA TYR A 35 3.22 3.99 -2.48
C TYR A 35 2.13 5.03 -2.67
N ALA A 36 1.29 4.86 -3.67
CA ALA A 36 0.11 5.70 -3.87
C ALA A 36 -1.06 5.18 -3.03
N GLU A 37 -1.85 6.09 -2.47
CA GLU A 37 -3.00 5.76 -1.62
C GLU A 37 -3.82 4.60 -2.19
N SER A 38 -3.98 3.54 -1.39
CA SER A 38 -4.70 2.33 -1.76
C SER A 38 -5.02 1.48 -0.53
N GLY A 39 -6.07 0.66 -0.58
CA GLY A 39 -6.41 -0.30 0.48
C GLY A 39 -6.62 0.34 1.86
N GLY A 40 -7.00 1.61 1.90
CA GLY A 40 -7.13 2.38 3.15
C GLY A 40 -5.81 2.87 3.73
N GLN A 41 -4.66 2.55 3.11
CA GLN A 41 -3.35 3.09 3.48
C GLN A 41 -3.10 4.40 2.72
N PRO A 42 -2.73 5.51 3.40
CA PRO A 42 -2.44 6.78 2.77
C PRO A 42 -1.16 6.71 1.92
N GLY A 43 -1.06 7.62 0.97
CA GLY A 43 0.12 7.78 0.14
C GLY A 43 1.37 8.13 0.94
N ASP A 44 2.53 7.76 0.39
CA ASP A 44 3.81 8.14 0.98
C ASP A 44 4.08 9.61 0.83
N VAL A 45 4.92 10.08 1.71
CA VAL A 45 5.57 11.40 1.66
C VAL A 45 7.09 11.22 1.61
N GLY A 46 7.80 12.26 1.21
CA GLY A 46 9.26 12.19 1.12
C GLY A 46 9.84 13.31 0.27
N GLU A 47 10.85 12.98 -0.54
CA GLU A 47 11.62 13.98 -1.28
C GLU A 47 11.95 13.51 -2.70
N ILE A 48 11.94 14.45 -3.65
CA ILE A 48 12.54 14.30 -4.98
C ILE A 48 13.76 15.24 -5.00
N VAL A 49 14.95 14.63 -5.06
CA VAL A 49 16.24 15.33 -4.94
C VAL A 49 16.83 15.51 -6.34
N LEU A 50 16.99 16.76 -6.76
CA LEU A 50 17.74 17.15 -7.95
C LEU A 50 19.10 17.70 -7.54
N ASN A 51 20.01 17.89 -8.49
CA ASN A 51 21.37 18.36 -8.21
C ASN A 51 21.41 19.71 -7.46
N ASP A 52 20.44 20.59 -7.71
CA ASP A 52 20.40 21.98 -7.25
C ASP A 52 19.28 22.27 -6.26
N ARG A 53 18.35 21.32 -6.05
CA ARG A 53 17.18 21.52 -5.18
C ARG A 53 16.59 20.22 -4.68
N VAL A 54 15.80 20.33 -3.60
CA VAL A 54 14.97 19.26 -3.05
C VAL A 54 13.51 19.68 -3.14
N LEU A 55 12.67 18.82 -3.69
CA LEU A 55 11.22 19.00 -3.75
C LEU A 55 10.60 18.08 -2.71
N LYS A 56 9.83 18.66 -1.79
CA LYS A 56 9.15 17.91 -0.74
C LYS A 56 7.85 17.32 -1.29
N VAL A 57 7.73 15.99 -1.30
CA VAL A 57 6.50 15.27 -1.62
C VAL A 57 5.63 15.20 -0.36
N ILE A 58 4.45 15.80 -0.43
CA ILE A 58 3.51 15.89 0.71
C ILE A 58 2.38 14.85 0.63
N ASP A 59 2.19 14.23 -0.53
CA ASP A 59 1.24 13.13 -0.74
C ASP A 59 1.55 12.39 -2.04
N THR A 60 1.07 11.14 -2.16
CA THR A 60 1.18 10.32 -3.37
C THR A 60 -0.15 9.67 -3.67
N GLN A 61 -0.69 9.93 -4.84
CA GLN A 61 -2.02 9.50 -5.27
C GLN A 61 -1.97 8.77 -6.62
N LYS A 62 -3.00 7.97 -6.90
CA LYS A 62 -3.22 7.41 -8.25
C LYS A 62 -3.90 8.46 -9.11
N GLY A 63 -3.49 8.53 -10.37
CA GLY A 63 -4.17 9.29 -11.40
C GLY A 63 -5.34 8.52 -12.03
N SER A 64 -5.54 8.71 -13.32
CA SER A 64 -6.63 8.08 -14.10
C SER A 64 -6.43 6.57 -14.31
N SER A 65 -5.23 6.06 -14.12
CA SER A 65 -4.90 4.64 -14.22
C SER A 65 -4.03 4.17 -13.05
N PRO A 66 -4.00 2.85 -12.74
CA PRO A 66 -3.18 2.31 -11.65
C PRO A 66 -1.67 2.56 -11.79
N LYS A 67 -1.19 2.81 -13.02
CA LYS A 67 0.22 3.13 -13.33
C LYS A 67 0.47 4.62 -13.54
N GLU A 68 -0.49 5.45 -13.27
CA GLU A 68 -0.33 6.90 -13.23
C GLU A 68 -0.20 7.34 -11.77
N ILE A 69 1.02 7.65 -11.36
CA ILE A 69 1.32 8.04 -9.98
C ILE A 69 1.61 9.53 -9.92
N HIS A 70 0.84 10.23 -9.12
CA HIS A 70 0.93 11.65 -8.86
C HIS A 70 1.67 11.90 -7.55
N HIS A 71 2.90 12.42 -7.64
CA HIS A 71 3.66 12.91 -6.50
C HIS A 71 3.28 14.37 -6.30
N ILE A 72 2.52 14.66 -5.25
CA ILE A 72 2.07 16.02 -4.92
C ILE A 72 3.17 16.69 -4.12
N VAL A 73 3.77 17.73 -4.68
CA VAL A 73 4.88 18.45 -4.05
C VAL A 73 4.43 19.78 -3.46
N GLU A 74 5.21 20.28 -2.51
CA GLU A 74 4.98 21.59 -1.89
C GLU A 74 5.34 22.72 -2.85
N GLY A 75 4.39 23.60 -3.18
CA GLY A 75 4.58 24.74 -4.09
C GLY A 75 4.40 24.40 -5.58
N GLU A 76 4.52 25.40 -6.43
CA GLU A 76 4.44 25.25 -7.88
C GLU A 76 5.80 24.84 -8.47
N ILE A 77 5.78 24.02 -9.50
CA ILE A 77 6.97 23.44 -10.12
C ILE A 77 7.04 23.84 -11.60
N ASP A 78 8.24 24.23 -12.01
CA ASP A 78 8.53 24.60 -13.40
C ASP A 78 8.61 23.36 -14.29
N GLN A 79 7.97 23.41 -15.46
CA GLN A 79 7.98 22.33 -16.46
C GLN A 79 9.38 22.05 -17.03
N SER A 80 10.36 22.94 -16.84
CA SER A 80 11.76 22.71 -17.23
C SER A 80 12.43 21.52 -16.53
N LEU A 81 11.77 20.96 -15.51
CA LEU A 81 12.22 19.74 -14.83
C LEU A 81 11.90 18.46 -15.62
N ILE A 82 11.02 18.51 -16.62
CA ILE A 82 10.73 17.35 -17.45
C ILE A 82 12.00 16.85 -18.14
N GLY A 83 12.24 15.53 -18.04
CA GLY A 83 13.45 14.87 -18.56
C GLY A 83 14.67 14.93 -17.65
N LYS A 84 14.58 15.57 -16.47
CA LYS A 84 15.67 15.57 -15.48
C LYS A 84 15.68 14.28 -14.68
N SER A 85 16.91 13.77 -14.47
CA SER A 85 17.14 12.68 -13.50
C SER A 85 17.09 13.23 -12.08
N CYS A 86 16.57 12.43 -11.16
CA CYS A 86 16.47 12.75 -9.74
C CYS A 86 16.63 11.49 -8.90
N GLU A 87 17.07 11.65 -7.65
CA GLU A 87 16.94 10.62 -6.62
C GLU A 87 15.62 10.86 -5.90
N VAL A 88 14.83 9.81 -5.68
CA VAL A 88 13.61 9.85 -4.89
C VAL A 88 13.81 9.11 -3.59
N LYS A 89 13.29 9.71 -2.48
CA LYS A 89 13.41 9.17 -1.11
C LYS A 89 12.06 9.26 -0.42
N ILE A 90 11.62 8.17 0.21
CA ILE A 90 10.41 8.20 1.05
C ILE A 90 10.75 8.48 2.51
N ASP A 91 9.78 9.00 3.26
CA ASP A 91 9.82 8.93 4.73
C ASP A 91 9.63 7.46 5.15
N TRP A 92 10.77 6.78 5.34
CA TRP A 92 10.79 5.36 5.70
C TRP A 92 10.08 5.07 7.04
N THR A 93 10.22 5.96 8.02
CA THR A 93 9.58 5.77 9.32
C THR A 93 8.07 5.71 9.15
N ARG A 94 7.50 6.67 8.41
CA ARG A 94 6.07 6.71 8.09
C ARG A 94 5.63 5.47 7.29
N ARG A 95 6.38 5.08 6.24
CA ARG A 95 6.09 3.88 5.43
C ARG A 95 6.06 2.63 6.29
N ASN A 96 7.08 2.40 7.11
CA ASN A 96 7.20 1.22 7.95
C ASN A 96 6.06 1.14 8.98
N ASP A 97 5.70 2.27 9.60
CA ASP A 97 4.56 2.31 10.52
C ASP A 97 3.24 1.95 9.82
N HIS A 98 2.99 2.47 8.63
CA HIS A 98 1.81 2.10 7.86
C HIS A 98 1.82 0.62 7.45
N MET A 99 2.93 0.07 6.98
CA MET A 99 3.06 -1.35 6.63
C MET A 99 2.76 -2.26 7.82
N ARG A 100 3.30 -1.95 9.01
CA ARG A 100 3.04 -2.71 10.24
C ARG A 100 1.56 -2.64 10.64
N MET A 101 0.97 -1.44 10.56
CA MET A 101 -0.45 -1.26 10.88
C MET A 101 -1.36 -1.93 9.85
N HIS A 102 -0.98 -1.93 8.57
CA HIS A 102 -1.71 -2.63 7.52
C HIS A 102 -1.67 -4.16 7.76
N THR A 103 -0.50 -4.71 8.05
CA THR A 103 -0.36 -6.12 8.47
C THR A 103 -1.22 -6.45 9.71
N SER A 104 -1.31 -5.52 10.68
CA SER A 104 -2.18 -5.69 11.84
C SER A 104 -3.67 -5.72 11.46
N CYS A 105 -4.09 -4.94 10.45
CA CYS A 105 -5.44 -5.05 9.88
C CYS A 105 -5.69 -6.43 9.26
N HIS A 106 -4.74 -6.97 8.50
CA HIS A 106 -4.81 -8.32 7.95
C HIS A 106 -4.96 -9.39 9.05
N ILE A 107 -4.19 -9.29 10.14
CA ILE A 107 -4.33 -10.18 11.31
C ILE A 107 -5.74 -10.10 11.89
N ILE A 108 -6.30 -8.90 12.05
CA ILE A 108 -7.67 -8.72 12.54
C ILE A 108 -8.67 -9.36 11.57
N CYS A 109 -8.48 -9.18 10.26
CA CYS A 109 -9.32 -9.78 9.23
C CYS A 109 -9.29 -11.31 9.23
N SER A 110 -8.20 -11.94 9.70
CA SER A 110 -8.12 -13.39 9.84
C SER A 110 -8.94 -13.94 11.03
N LEU A 111 -9.24 -13.08 12.00
CA LEU A 111 -9.98 -13.45 13.22
C LEU A 111 -11.48 -13.19 13.12
N VAL A 112 -11.92 -12.51 12.06
CA VAL A 112 -13.33 -12.14 11.84
C VAL A 112 -13.81 -12.74 10.52
N ASP A 113 -14.72 -13.71 10.60
CA ASP A 113 -15.32 -14.33 9.41
C ASP A 113 -16.48 -13.47 8.89
N ALA A 114 -16.14 -12.32 8.31
CA ALA A 114 -17.09 -11.38 7.73
C ALA A 114 -16.44 -10.52 6.64
N LEU A 115 -17.27 -9.95 5.76
CA LEU A 115 -16.80 -9.04 4.73
C LEU A 115 -16.34 -7.70 5.31
N ILE A 116 -15.26 -7.17 4.77
CA ILE A 116 -14.75 -5.84 5.10
C ILE A 116 -15.60 -4.80 4.36
N THR A 117 -16.24 -3.90 5.09
CA THR A 117 -17.05 -2.80 4.55
C THR A 117 -16.31 -1.47 4.51
N GLY A 118 -15.19 -1.35 5.21
CA GLY A 118 -14.33 -0.19 5.21
C GLY A 118 -13.02 -0.44 5.93
N ALA A 119 -11.98 0.31 5.54
CA ALA A 119 -10.68 0.28 6.20
C ALA A 119 -10.01 1.64 6.16
N SER A 120 -9.22 1.94 7.19
CA SER A 120 -8.35 3.12 7.23
C SER A 120 -7.10 2.76 8.01
N VAL A 121 -5.95 2.87 7.36
CA VAL A 121 -4.65 2.58 7.94
C VAL A 121 -3.96 3.89 8.33
N GLY A 122 -3.53 4.00 9.58
CA GLY A 122 -2.77 5.14 10.08
C GLY A 122 -1.64 4.69 10.98
N ALA A 123 -0.57 5.48 11.09
CA ALA A 123 0.62 5.13 11.86
C ALA A 123 0.36 4.84 13.34
N ALA A 124 -0.56 5.59 13.97
CA ALA A 124 -0.89 5.45 15.39
C ALA A 124 -2.20 4.69 15.65
N LYS A 125 -3.13 4.69 14.67
CA LYS A 125 -4.44 4.06 14.81
C LYS A 125 -4.95 3.68 13.43
N SER A 126 -5.47 2.45 13.31
CA SER A 126 -6.15 1.95 12.13
C SER A 126 -7.57 1.50 12.49
N ARG A 127 -8.41 1.36 11.47
CA ARG A 127 -9.79 0.89 11.59
C ARG A 127 -10.08 -0.12 10.49
N VAL A 128 -10.80 -1.18 10.84
CA VAL A 128 -11.42 -2.10 9.87
C VAL A 128 -12.88 -2.26 10.28
N ASP A 129 -13.78 -2.06 9.34
CA ASP A 129 -15.21 -2.21 9.55
C ASP A 129 -15.67 -3.53 8.92
N PHE A 130 -16.47 -4.29 9.63
CA PHE A 130 -16.98 -5.59 9.20
C PHE A 130 -18.49 -5.60 9.15
N ASP A 131 -19.04 -6.36 8.22
CA ASP A 131 -20.47 -6.69 8.19
C ASP A 131 -20.76 -7.87 9.13
N VAL A 132 -20.79 -7.60 10.44
CA VAL A 132 -20.97 -8.61 11.49
C VAL A 132 -21.73 -8.02 12.68
N ASP A 133 -22.52 -8.86 13.36
CA ASP A 133 -23.11 -8.47 14.64
C ASP A 133 -22.00 -8.29 15.69
N PRO A 134 -21.84 -7.09 16.28
CA PRO A 134 -20.81 -6.81 17.27
C PRO A 134 -20.85 -7.74 18.51
N SER A 135 -22.03 -8.30 18.84
CA SER A 135 -22.17 -9.23 19.97
C SER A 135 -21.44 -10.56 19.76
N LEU A 136 -21.09 -10.90 18.50
CA LEU A 136 -20.32 -12.09 18.16
C LEU A 136 -18.80 -11.89 18.33
N LEU A 137 -18.36 -10.65 18.51
CA LEU A 137 -16.94 -10.31 18.65
C LEU A 137 -16.53 -10.28 20.12
N ASN A 138 -15.61 -11.17 20.50
CA ASN A 138 -15.02 -11.16 21.83
C ASN A 138 -13.67 -10.46 21.82
N LYS A 139 -13.65 -9.20 22.28
CA LYS A 139 -12.45 -8.34 22.28
C LYS A 139 -11.28 -8.94 23.06
N GLU A 140 -11.54 -9.58 24.21
CA GLU A 140 -10.47 -10.16 25.04
C GLU A 140 -9.81 -11.35 24.34
N SER A 141 -10.62 -12.24 23.77
CA SER A 141 -10.14 -13.38 22.98
C SER A 141 -9.38 -12.92 21.75
N MET A 142 -9.88 -11.91 21.03
CA MET A 142 -9.18 -11.36 19.86
C MET A 142 -7.82 -10.78 20.24
N ASN A 143 -7.73 -10.00 21.31
CA ASN A 143 -6.46 -9.43 21.78
C ASN A 143 -5.45 -10.53 22.12
N GLN A 144 -5.88 -11.60 22.81
CA GLN A 144 -4.99 -12.73 23.12
C GLN A 144 -4.47 -13.42 21.86
N GLN A 145 -5.33 -13.64 20.87
CA GLN A 145 -4.94 -14.24 19.58
C GLN A 145 -3.98 -13.33 18.78
N ILE A 146 -4.22 -12.03 18.75
CA ILE A 146 -3.33 -11.06 18.10
C ILE A 146 -1.96 -11.08 18.78
N ASP A 147 -1.91 -11.05 20.11
CA ASP A 147 -0.65 -11.10 20.85
C ASP A 147 0.13 -12.39 20.57
N GLU A 148 -0.57 -13.52 20.48
CA GLU A 148 0.04 -14.81 20.11
C GLU A 148 0.61 -14.79 18.70
N ILE A 149 -0.15 -14.27 17.73
CA ILE A 149 0.30 -14.17 16.33
C ILE A 149 1.54 -13.27 16.22
N ILE A 150 1.54 -12.12 16.91
CA ILE A 150 2.68 -11.20 16.93
C ILE A 150 3.92 -11.86 17.57
N LYS A 151 3.74 -12.57 18.71
CA LYS A 151 4.84 -13.29 19.37
C LYS A 151 5.47 -14.37 18.52
N ASN A 152 4.68 -15.06 17.70
CA ASN A 152 5.19 -16.10 16.80
C ASN A 152 5.95 -15.53 15.60
N ASN A 153 5.86 -14.22 15.36
CA ASN A 153 6.60 -13.50 14.32
C ASN A 153 6.52 -14.19 12.94
N TYR A 154 5.30 -14.51 12.51
CA TYR A 154 5.08 -15.14 11.22
C TYR A 154 5.60 -14.28 10.07
N PRO A 155 6.25 -14.86 9.05
CA PRO A 155 6.70 -14.12 7.88
C PRO A 155 5.50 -13.61 7.07
N VAL A 156 5.70 -12.46 6.41
CA VAL A 156 4.72 -11.87 5.50
C VAL A 156 5.27 -11.94 4.08
N PHE A 157 4.51 -12.53 3.19
CA PHE A 157 4.87 -12.68 1.78
C PHE A 157 3.92 -11.85 0.91
N THR A 158 4.49 -11.32 -0.15
CA THR A 158 3.73 -10.70 -1.23
C THR A 158 4.00 -11.48 -2.51
N THR A 159 2.95 -11.96 -3.16
CA THR A 159 3.00 -12.69 -4.42
C THR A 159 2.03 -12.09 -5.43
N GLN A 160 2.10 -12.51 -6.67
CA GLN A 160 1.18 -12.07 -7.71
C GLN A 160 0.54 -13.29 -8.37
N ILE A 161 -0.78 -13.24 -8.55
CA ILE A 161 -1.55 -14.21 -9.33
C ILE A 161 -2.15 -13.53 -10.56
N SER A 162 -2.54 -14.31 -11.56
CA SER A 162 -3.24 -13.75 -12.71
C SER A 162 -4.65 -13.27 -12.34
N GLY A 163 -5.19 -12.31 -13.10
CA GLY A 163 -6.57 -11.87 -12.92
C GLY A 163 -7.60 -13.00 -13.15
N ASP A 164 -7.27 -14.01 -13.97
CA ASP A 164 -8.14 -15.15 -14.19
C ASP A 164 -8.09 -16.10 -12.99
N GLU A 165 -6.90 -16.41 -12.47
CA GLU A 165 -6.75 -17.20 -11.24
C GLU A 165 -7.44 -16.52 -10.04
N PHE A 166 -7.40 -15.19 -9.97
CA PHE A 166 -8.12 -14.43 -8.94
C PHE A 166 -9.64 -14.58 -9.07
N LYS A 167 -10.21 -14.57 -10.29
CA LYS A 167 -11.64 -14.80 -10.53
C LYS A 167 -12.11 -16.20 -10.10
N ASP A 168 -11.22 -17.19 -10.26
CA ASP A 168 -11.49 -18.57 -9.84
C ASP A 168 -11.37 -18.75 -8.30
N ASN A 169 -10.80 -17.76 -7.60
CA ASN A 169 -10.60 -17.76 -6.16
C ASN A 169 -11.23 -16.53 -5.47
N PRO A 170 -12.58 -16.37 -5.56
CA PRO A 170 -13.25 -15.18 -5.03
C PRO A 170 -13.11 -14.98 -3.52
N GLN A 171 -12.78 -16.06 -2.77
CA GLN A 171 -12.52 -16.00 -1.32
C GLN A 171 -11.28 -15.17 -0.96
N LEU A 172 -10.39 -14.89 -1.92
CA LEU A 172 -9.25 -14.01 -1.72
C LEU A 172 -9.66 -12.52 -1.63
N ALA A 173 -10.88 -12.17 -2.06
CA ALA A 173 -11.45 -10.83 -1.94
C ALA A 173 -12.29 -10.74 -0.67
N LYS A 174 -11.74 -10.21 0.42
CA LYS A 174 -12.48 -9.96 1.66
C LYS A 174 -13.22 -8.62 1.69
N ALA A 175 -12.89 -7.69 0.79
CA ALA A 175 -13.54 -6.38 0.71
C ALA A 175 -14.87 -6.47 -0.05
N ALA A 176 -15.95 -5.95 0.56
CA ALA A 176 -17.31 -6.00 0.00
C ALA A 176 -17.54 -5.00 -1.15
N ALA A 177 -16.93 -3.82 -1.07
CA ALA A 177 -17.29 -2.69 -1.94
C ALA A 177 -16.29 -2.44 -3.08
N VAL A 178 -15.01 -2.67 -2.86
CA VAL A 178 -13.94 -2.36 -3.83
C VAL A 178 -13.01 -3.57 -3.93
N GLY A 179 -12.93 -4.16 -5.13
CA GLY A 179 -11.97 -5.23 -5.41
C GLY A 179 -10.52 -4.72 -5.39
N PRO A 180 -9.55 -5.64 -5.27
CA PRO A 180 -8.14 -5.27 -5.35
C PRO A 180 -7.79 -4.69 -6.73
N PRO A 181 -6.76 -3.83 -6.83
CA PRO A 181 -6.32 -3.33 -8.12
C PRO A 181 -5.77 -4.47 -8.99
N ILE A 182 -6.20 -4.51 -10.26
CA ILE A 182 -5.65 -5.43 -11.26
C ILE A 182 -4.72 -4.61 -12.17
N ILE A 183 -3.42 -4.92 -12.12
CA ILE A 183 -2.38 -4.22 -12.89
C ILE A 183 -1.72 -5.23 -13.84
N ASP A 184 -1.73 -4.97 -15.15
CA ASP A 184 -1.20 -5.88 -16.18
C ASP A 184 -1.73 -7.32 -16.05
N ASN A 185 -3.02 -7.47 -15.79
CA ASN A 185 -3.68 -8.75 -15.51
C ASN A 185 -3.10 -9.51 -14.30
N LYS A 186 -2.55 -8.79 -13.32
CA LYS A 186 -2.02 -9.35 -12.07
C LYS A 186 -2.71 -8.74 -10.88
N VAL A 187 -2.93 -9.55 -9.86
CA VAL A 187 -3.45 -9.17 -8.54
C VAL A 187 -2.41 -9.50 -7.51
N GLN A 188 -2.14 -8.56 -6.62
CA GLN A 188 -1.23 -8.76 -5.51
C GLN A 188 -1.93 -9.53 -4.40
N ILE A 189 -1.27 -10.54 -3.87
CA ILE A 189 -1.72 -11.35 -2.74
C ILE A 189 -0.75 -11.14 -1.58
N VAL A 190 -1.30 -10.83 -0.43
CA VAL A 190 -0.57 -10.79 0.84
C VAL A 190 -0.90 -12.05 1.61
N GLN A 191 0.13 -12.76 2.08
CA GLN A 191 0.04 -13.94 2.92
C GLN A 191 0.83 -13.75 4.20
N ILE A 192 0.22 -14.06 5.33
CA ILE A 192 0.87 -14.10 6.65
C ILE A 192 1.00 -15.55 7.08
N GLY A 193 2.23 -16.00 7.32
CA GLY A 193 2.58 -17.38 7.68
C GLY A 193 2.90 -18.26 6.47
N GLU A 194 3.78 -19.23 6.66
CA GLU A 194 4.23 -20.21 5.65
C GLU A 194 3.64 -21.58 5.95
N ASP A 195 4.12 -22.27 6.97
CA ASP A 195 3.61 -23.59 7.37
C ASP A 195 2.19 -23.52 7.97
N LYS A 196 1.91 -22.45 8.71
CA LYS A 196 0.60 -22.12 9.26
C LYS A 196 0.14 -20.79 8.68
N ILE A 197 -0.77 -20.84 7.73
CA ILE A 197 -1.37 -19.64 7.13
C ILE A 197 -2.29 -18.98 8.15
N ILE A 198 -1.98 -17.74 8.51
CA ILE A 198 -2.78 -16.89 9.40
C ILE A 198 -3.78 -16.10 8.57
N ASP A 199 -3.32 -15.49 7.48
CA ASP A 199 -4.15 -14.74 6.53
C ASP A 199 -3.61 -14.90 5.11
N ILE A 200 -4.53 -14.89 4.13
CA ILE A 200 -4.22 -14.80 2.71
C ILE A 200 -5.35 -14.05 2.00
N GLN A 201 -5.03 -12.92 1.41
CA GLN A 201 -6.02 -12.12 0.68
C GLN A 201 -5.38 -11.22 -0.37
N ALA A 202 -6.19 -10.83 -1.34
CA ALA A 202 -5.83 -9.82 -2.32
C ALA A 202 -5.82 -8.42 -1.69
N CYS A 203 -4.79 -7.62 -2.02
CA CYS A 203 -4.58 -6.31 -1.40
C CYS A 203 -4.04 -5.29 -2.44
#